data_e19fa9da4f9ed1c8930e8c333077fba1
#
_entry.id   e19fa9da4f9ed1c8930e8c333077fba1
#
_cell.length_a   1.000
_cell.length_b   1.000
_cell.length_c   1.000
_cell.angle_alpha   90.00
_cell.angle_beta   90.00
_cell.angle_gamma   90.00
#
_symmetry.space_group_name_H-M   'P 1'
#
loop_
_entity.id
_entity.type
_entity.pdbx_description
1 polymer ?
#
loop_
_entity_poly.entity_id
_entity_poly.type
_entity_poly.pdbx_seq_one_letter_code
_entity_poly.pdbx_strand_id
1 'polypeptide(L)'
;HSALKSFQRVANINNRGSVQVSDNPNVIKNADRIVLPGVGSFDDCMEGLLSKKDLMAILKKRVISDGIPFLGICVGLQLLADLGHENKKNSPGLGWIGGQVKRIPSSPHNFRVPHMGWNSLVFDKQHELVKGLPRLIDMYFLHSYHLELNDKNYRVAHVSYSSQLTAIVAKGNISGSQF
;
A
#
# COMPACT_ATOMS: atom_id res chain seq x y z
N HIS A 1 -4.85 3.47 -14.07
CA HIS A 1 -5.06 4.82 -14.65
C HIS A 1 -5.57 5.86 -13.63
N SER A 2 -6.43 5.49 -12.65
CA SER A 2 -6.99 6.43 -11.65
C SER A 2 -5.92 7.06 -10.76
N ALA A 3 -5.02 6.28 -10.19
CA ALA A 3 -3.92 6.79 -9.37
C ALA A 3 -3.05 7.81 -10.13
N LEU A 4 -2.66 7.50 -11.39
CA LEU A 4 -1.91 8.41 -12.23
C LEU A 4 -2.61 9.77 -12.38
N LYS A 5 -3.91 9.76 -12.75
CA LYS A 5 -4.69 10.99 -12.92
C LYS A 5 -4.78 11.80 -11.63
N SER A 6 -4.95 11.14 -10.49
CA SER A 6 -5.01 11.79 -9.18
C SER A 6 -3.69 12.48 -8.83
N PHE A 7 -2.55 11.79 -9.00
CA PHE A 7 -1.23 12.40 -8.77
C PHE A 7 -0.92 13.51 -9.76
N GLN A 8 -1.23 13.36 -11.05
CA GLN A 8 -1.07 14.41 -12.05
C GLN A 8 -1.88 15.66 -11.70
N ARG A 9 -3.15 15.49 -11.29
CA ARG A 9 -4.00 16.61 -10.86
C ARG A 9 -3.39 17.37 -9.69
N VAL A 10 -2.91 16.67 -8.66
CA VAL A 10 -2.29 17.28 -7.48
C VAL A 10 -0.97 17.97 -7.85
N ALA A 11 -0.14 17.34 -8.69
CA ALA A 11 1.10 17.94 -9.16
C ALA A 11 0.86 19.24 -9.94
N ASN A 12 -0.13 19.25 -10.86
CA ASN A 12 -0.49 20.41 -11.65
C ASN A 12 -1.06 21.56 -10.78
N ILE A 13 -1.98 21.25 -9.84
CA ILE A 13 -2.57 22.28 -8.94
C ILE A 13 -1.47 22.94 -8.10
N ASN A 14 -0.47 22.18 -7.66
CA ASN A 14 0.59 22.70 -6.79
C ASN A 14 1.82 23.17 -7.56
N ASN A 15 1.80 23.13 -8.89
CA ASN A 15 2.96 23.40 -9.77
C ASN A 15 4.24 22.66 -9.33
N ARG A 16 4.09 21.36 -8.98
CA ARG A 16 5.16 20.53 -8.41
C ARG A 16 5.42 19.29 -9.25
N GLY A 17 6.49 19.36 -10.06
CA GLY A 17 7.07 18.20 -10.74
C GLY A 17 6.17 17.57 -11.81
N SER A 18 6.60 16.42 -12.30
CA SER A 18 5.88 15.62 -13.30
C SER A 18 5.58 14.22 -12.74
N VAL A 19 4.51 13.61 -13.19
CA VAL A 19 4.13 12.24 -12.81
C VAL A 19 4.22 11.35 -14.05
N GLN A 20 5.04 10.32 -13.97
CA GLN A 20 5.30 9.38 -15.06
C GLN A 20 5.01 7.96 -14.61
N VAL A 21 4.39 7.15 -15.47
CA VAL A 21 4.27 5.69 -15.29
C VAL A 21 5.41 5.04 -16.08
N SER A 22 6.17 4.19 -15.40
CA SER A 22 7.29 3.49 -16.04
C SER A 22 7.62 2.21 -15.29
N ASP A 23 8.02 1.19 -16.05
CA ASP A 23 8.69 -0.01 -15.55
C ASP A 23 10.19 -0.02 -15.92
N ASN A 24 10.68 1.09 -16.49
CA ASN A 24 12.08 1.24 -16.86
C ASN A 24 12.92 1.57 -15.60
N PRO A 25 13.91 0.71 -15.25
CA PRO A 25 14.76 0.92 -14.10
C PRO A 25 15.47 2.29 -14.07
N ASN A 26 15.88 2.82 -15.22
CA ASN A 26 16.55 4.12 -15.30
C ASN A 26 15.61 5.29 -14.94
N VAL A 27 14.35 5.21 -15.27
CA VAL A 27 13.35 6.21 -14.87
C VAL A 27 13.14 6.16 -13.36
N ILE A 28 12.96 4.95 -12.80
CA ILE A 28 12.74 4.76 -11.38
C ILE A 28 13.96 5.16 -10.55
N LYS A 29 15.18 4.91 -11.06
CA LYS A 29 16.43 5.35 -10.44
C LYS A 29 16.50 6.86 -10.22
N ASN A 30 15.90 7.65 -11.10
CA ASN A 30 15.93 9.11 -11.06
C ASN A 30 14.68 9.76 -10.44
N ALA A 31 13.74 8.95 -9.94
CA ALA A 31 12.51 9.46 -9.32
C ALA A 31 12.78 10.06 -7.93
N ASP A 32 12.16 11.19 -7.61
CA ASP A 32 12.17 11.79 -6.27
C ASP A 32 11.22 11.10 -5.31
N ARG A 33 10.18 10.46 -5.83
CA ARG A 33 9.17 9.70 -5.10
C ARG A 33 8.71 8.52 -5.94
N ILE A 34 8.40 7.41 -5.28
CA ILE A 34 7.90 6.20 -5.96
C ILE A 34 6.53 5.86 -5.42
N VAL A 35 5.58 5.62 -6.33
CA VAL A 35 4.26 5.08 -6.00
C VAL A 35 4.11 3.74 -6.68
N LEU A 36 3.78 2.70 -5.91
CA LEU A 36 3.53 1.35 -6.38
C LEU A 36 2.04 1.01 -6.22
N PRO A 37 1.20 1.26 -7.21
CA PRO A 37 -0.15 0.73 -7.21
C PRO A 37 -0.12 -0.76 -7.56
N GLY A 38 -1.00 -1.55 -6.95
CA GLY A 38 -1.16 -2.97 -7.28
C GLY A 38 -2.63 -3.33 -7.42
N VAL A 39 -2.93 -4.18 -8.41
CA VAL A 39 -4.26 -4.78 -8.62
C VAL A 39 -4.08 -6.26 -8.97
N GLY A 40 -5.02 -7.09 -8.55
CA GLY A 40 -4.94 -8.54 -8.73
C GLY A 40 -4.46 -9.26 -7.47
N SER A 41 -3.74 -10.36 -7.65
CA SER A 41 -3.23 -11.15 -6.52
C SER A 41 -1.88 -10.65 -6.03
N PHE A 42 -1.57 -10.99 -4.77
CA PHE A 42 -0.26 -10.73 -4.17
C PHE A 42 0.87 -11.36 -5.00
N ASP A 43 0.68 -12.63 -5.40
CA ASP A 43 1.69 -13.41 -6.12
C ASP A 43 1.97 -12.80 -7.50
N ASP A 44 0.92 -12.49 -8.28
CA ASP A 44 1.09 -11.91 -9.62
C ASP A 44 1.82 -10.55 -9.56
N CYS A 45 1.50 -9.74 -8.54
CA CYS A 45 2.18 -8.46 -8.36
C CYS A 45 3.65 -8.63 -7.99
N MET A 46 4.00 -9.58 -7.11
CA MET A 46 5.39 -9.88 -6.77
C MET A 46 6.15 -10.45 -7.97
N GLU A 47 5.58 -11.41 -8.69
CA GLU A 47 6.16 -11.95 -9.91
C GLU A 47 6.40 -10.86 -10.96
N GLY A 48 5.44 -9.95 -11.13
CA GLY A 48 5.56 -8.81 -12.02
C GLY A 48 6.75 -7.90 -11.67
N LEU A 49 6.98 -7.63 -10.39
CA LEU A 49 8.15 -6.87 -9.94
C LEU A 49 9.46 -7.65 -10.15
N LEU A 50 9.48 -8.93 -9.78
CA LEU A 50 10.67 -9.79 -9.88
C LEU A 50 11.07 -10.10 -11.33
N SER A 51 10.10 -10.14 -12.25
CA SER A 51 10.36 -10.40 -13.68
C SER A 51 11.14 -9.28 -14.37
N LYS A 52 11.17 -8.07 -13.79
CA LYS A 52 11.87 -6.93 -14.37
C LYS A 52 13.32 -6.91 -13.88
N LYS A 53 14.25 -7.11 -14.84
CA LYS A 53 15.69 -7.06 -14.56
C LYS A 53 16.06 -5.75 -13.83
N ASP A 54 16.85 -5.86 -12.78
CA ASP A 54 17.39 -4.78 -11.98
C ASP A 54 16.37 -3.91 -11.22
N LEU A 55 15.05 -4.07 -11.48
CA LEU A 55 14.03 -3.23 -10.86
C LEU A 55 14.03 -3.36 -9.33
N MET A 56 14.08 -4.57 -8.81
CA MET A 56 14.10 -4.83 -7.36
C MET A 56 15.34 -4.26 -6.68
N ALA A 57 16.50 -4.37 -7.32
CA ALA A 57 17.75 -3.81 -6.80
C ALA A 57 17.67 -2.27 -6.72
N ILE A 58 17.12 -1.65 -7.76
CA ILE A 58 16.92 -0.19 -7.82
C ILE A 58 15.89 0.26 -6.80
N LEU A 59 14.75 -0.41 -6.69
CA LEU A 59 13.73 -0.10 -5.69
C LEU A 59 14.31 -0.17 -4.28
N LYS A 60 15.01 -1.26 -3.95
CA LYS A 60 15.67 -1.42 -2.64
C LYS A 60 16.69 -0.31 -2.39
N LYS A 61 17.54 -0.02 -3.38
CA LYS A 61 18.52 1.07 -3.24
C LYS A 61 17.83 2.40 -2.98
N ARG A 62 16.88 2.79 -3.83
CA ARG A 62 16.22 4.11 -3.75
C ARG A 62 15.40 4.27 -2.48
N VAL A 63 14.60 3.25 -2.12
CA VAL A 63 13.68 3.34 -0.99
C VAL A 63 14.37 3.08 0.34
N ILE A 64 15.18 2.02 0.44
CA ILE A 64 15.80 1.62 1.71
C ILE A 64 17.11 2.34 1.97
N SER A 65 17.99 2.42 0.96
CA SER A 65 19.32 3.01 1.16
C SER A 65 19.31 4.53 1.01
N ASP A 66 18.63 5.05 -0.02
CA ASP A 66 18.62 6.49 -0.32
C ASP A 66 17.46 7.21 0.42
N GLY A 67 16.49 6.48 0.97
CA GLY A 67 15.42 7.01 1.81
C GLY A 67 14.37 7.84 1.06
N ILE A 68 14.20 7.66 -0.25
CA ILE A 68 13.18 8.42 -0.97
C ILE A 68 11.77 8.01 -0.56
N PRO A 69 10.79 8.93 -0.55
CA PRO A 69 9.42 8.61 -0.21
C PRO A 69 8.80 7.53 -1.11
N PHE A 70 8.19 6.53 -0.49
CA PHE A 70 7.53 5.43 -1.16
C PHE A 70 6.08 5.30 -0.68
N LEU A 71 5.15 5.06 -1.60
CA LEU A 71 3.74 4.80 -1.30
C LEU A 71 3.27 3.55 -2.04
N GLY A 72 2.88 2.52 -1.29
CA GLY A 72 2.15 1.36 -1.80
C GLY A 72 0.64 1.59 -1.77
N ILE A 73 -0.10 1.27 -2.85
CA ILE A 73 -1.55 1.43 -2.91
C ILE A 73 -2.20 0.07 -3.17
N CYS A 74 -3.19 -0.29 -2.36
CA CYS A 74 -3.95 -1.54 -2.42
C CYS A 74 -3.02 -2.75 -2.31
N VAL A 75 -2.88 -3.59 -3.35
CA VAL A 75 -1.91 -4.69 -3.33
C VAL A 75 -0.48 -4.16 -3.14
N GLY A 76 -0.15 -2.95 -3.66
CA GLY A 76 1.15 -2.33 -3.42
C GLY A 76 1.45 -2.06 -1.94
N LEU A 77 0.45 -1.76 -1.11
CA LEU A 77 0.60 -1.76 0.36
C LEU A 77 0.86 -3.17 0.88
N GLN A 78 0.11 -4.16 0.40
CA GLN A 78 0.24 -5.54 0.84
C GLN A 78 1.64 -6.11 0.56
N LEU A 79 2.22 -5.77 -0.58
CA LEU A 79 3.58 -6.20 -0.94
C LEU A 79 4.66 -5.72 0.04
N LEU A 80 4.39 -4.70 0.87
CA LEU A 80 5.33 -4.26 1.91
C LEU A 80 5.55 -5.29 3.02
N ALA A 81 4.62 -6.24 3.18
CA ALA A 81 4.66 -7.30 4.19
C ALA A 81 5.87 -8.24 4.02
N ASP A 82 6.12 -9.05 5.06
CA ASP A 82 7.08 -10.14 5.00
C ASP A 82 6.57 -11.30 4.14
N LEU A 83 5.28 -11.64 4.29
CA LEU A 83 4.63 -12.78 3.64
C LEU A 83 3.20 -12.46 3.20
N GLY A 84 2.81 -12.99 2.05
CA GLY A 84 1.41 -13.08 1.60
C GLY A 84 0.90 -14.51 1.69
N HIS A 85 -0.32 -14.68 2.23
CA HIS A 85 -1.00 -15.99 2.34
C HIS A 85 -2.21 -16.05 1.40
N GLU A 86 -1.99 -15.78 0.14
CA GLU A 86 -3.02 -15.89 -0.89
C GLU A 86 -2.93 -17.27 -1.58
N ASN A 87 -4.06 -17.80 -2.03
CA ASN A 87 -4.14 -19.07 -2.78
C ASN A 87 -3.46 -20.27 -2.09
N LYS A 88 -3.46 -20.31 -0.76
CA LYS A 88 -2.80 -21.36 0.06
C LYS A 88 -1.27 -21.46 -0.15
N LYS A 89 -0.66 -20.41 -0.70
CA LYS A 89 0.79 -20.26 -0.82
C LYS A 89 1.31 -19.28 0.21
N ASN A 90 2.57 -19.44 0.58
CA ASN A 90 3.31 -18.50 1.41
C ASN A 90 4.33 -17.80 0.51
N SER A 91 3.97 -16.63 0.02
CA SER A 91 4.81 -15.90 -0.93
C SER A 91 5.55 -14.79 -0.21
N PRO A 92 6.89 -14.70 -0.34
CA PRO A 92 7.65 -13.59 0.22
C PRO A 92 7.22 -12.25 -0.37
N GLY A 93 7.05 -11.23 0.50
CA GLY A 93 6.86 -9.86 0.10
C GLY A 93 8.18 -9.08 0.07
N LEU A 94 8.08 -7.75 0.09
CA LEU A 94 9.25 -6.87 0.12
C LEU A 94 9.94 -6.85 1.49
N GLY A 95 9.22 -7.19 2.58
CA GLY A 95 9.74 -7.21 3.95
C GLY A 95 10.12 -5.82 4.48
N TRP A 96 9.50 -4.76 3.97
CA TRP A 96 9.83 -3.38 4.38
C TRP A 96 9.02 -2.93 5.59
N ILE A 97 7.82 -3.49 5.77
CA ILE A 97 6.98 -3.34 6.96
C ILE A 97 6.63 -4.72 7.47
N GLY A 98 7.05 -5.03 8.69
CA GLY A 98 6.86 -6.35 9.29
C GLY A 98 5.39 -6.72 9.44
N GLY A 99 5.00 -7.88 8.93
CA GLY A 99 3.64 -8.37 8.97
C GLY A 99 3.34 -9.40 7.91
N GLN A 100 2.06 -9.83 7.87
CA GLN A 100 1.59 -10.84 6.96
C GLN A 100 0.28 -10.41 6.30
N VAL A 101 0.14 -10.71 5.02
CA VAL A 101 -1.13 -10.49 4.30
C VAL A 101 -1.97 -11.74 4.46
N LYS A 102 -3.13 -11.60 5.11
CA LYS A 102 -4.06 -12.68 5.41
C LYS A 102 -5.44 -12.39 4.85
N ARG A 103 -6.21 -13.46 4.62
CA ARG A 103 -7.60 -13.31 4.24
C ARG A 103 -8.40 -12.67 5.37
N ILE A 104 -9.29 -11.75 5.03
CA ILE A 104 -10.21 -11.13 5.97
C ILE A 104 -11.09 -12.21 6.61
N PRO A 105 -11.15 -12.29 7.95
CA PRO A 105 -12.01 -13.27 8.63
C PRO A 105 -13.49 -12.94 8.41
N SER A 106 -14.30 -13.94 8.06
CA SER A 106 -15.75 -13.79 7.92
C SER A 106 -16.51 -14.03 9.22
N SER A 107 -15.93 -14.79 10.17
CA SER A 107 -16.46 -15.10 11.50
C SER A 107 -16.11 -13.98 12.51
N PRO A 108 -16.90 -13.77 13.61
CA PRO A 108 -18.10 -14.54 14.01
C PRO A 108 -19.42 -14.05 13.43
N HIS A 109 -19.49 -12.92 12.75
CA HIS A 109 -20.75 -12.28 12.35
C HIS A 109 -21.08 -12.44 10.85
N ASN A 110 -20.54 -13.46 10.17
CA ASN A 110 -20.74 -13.72 8.74
C ASN A 110 -20.48 -12.49 7.84
N PHE A 111 -19.41 -11.75 8.14
CA PHE A 111 -19.00 -10.66 7.28
C PHE A 111 -18.72 -11.14 5.86
N ARG A 112 -19.20 -10.39 4.89
CA ARG A 112 -18.96 -10.71 3.48
C ARG A 112 -17.49 -10.46 3.13
N VAL A 113 -16.90 -11.36 2.37
CA VAL A 113 -15.57 -11.17 1.79
C VAL A 113 -15.72 -11.28 0.27
N PRO A 114 -15.32 -10.27 -0.47
CA PRO A 114 -14.46 -9.12 -0.08
C PRO A 114 -15.16 -8.08 0.80
N HIS A 115 -14.35 -7.32 1.58
CA HIS A 115 -14.75 -6.03 2.12
C HIS A 115 -14.91 -5.09 0.93
N MET A 116 -16.15 -4.77 0.56
CA MET A 116 -16.49 -3.96 -0.60
C MET A 116 -17.49 -2.88 -0.19
N GLY A 117 -17.12 -1.64 -0.41
CA GLY A 117 -17.98 -0.48 -0.14
C GLY A 117 -17.26 0.67 0.57
N TRP A 118 -18.04 1.70 0.89
CA TRP A 118 -17.59 2.84 1.66
C TRP A 118 -17.48 2.46 3.14
N ASN A 119 -16.39 2.85 3.77
CA ASN A 119 -16.18 2.65 5.20
C ASN A 119 -15.33 3.78 5.78
N SER A 120 -15.63 4.15 7.03
CA SER A 120 -14.98 5.29 7.69
C SER A 120 -13.60 4.91 8.22
N LEU A 121 -12.62 5.76 7.97
CA LEU A 121 -11.29 5.63 8.56
C LEU A 121 -11.33 6.02 10.04
N VAL A 122 -10.66 5.20 10.85
CA VAL A 122 -10.33 5.51 12.25
C VAL A 122 -8.84 5.77 12.31
N PHE A 123 -8.45 6.98 12.65
CA PHE A 123 -7.04 7.35 12.77
C PHE A 123 -6.48 6.87 14.12
N ASP A 124 -5.41 6.06 14.06
CA ASP A 124 -4.70 5.55 15.25
C ASP A 124 -3.71 6.57 15.78
N LYS A 125 -3.19 7.44 14.90
CA LYS A 125 -2.24 8.50 15.25
C LYS A 125 -2.26 9.63 14.22
N GLN A 126 -1.71 10.78 14.62
CA GLN A 126 -1.42 11.87 13.68
C GLN A 126 -0.22 11.48 12.79
N HIS A 127 -0.34 11.76 11.50
CA HIS A 127 0.74 11.54 10.54
C HIS A 127 0.57 12.48 9.34
N GLU A 128 1.66 12.85 8.66
CA GLU A 128 1.63 13.76 7.50
C GLU A 128 0.76 13.25 6.35
N LEU A 129 0.64 11.93 6.17
CA LEU A 129 -0.25 11.32 5.16
C LEU A 129 -1.73 11.65 5.35
N VAL A 130 -2.15 11.90 6.58
CA VAL A 130 -3.55 12.14 6.94
C VAL A 130 -3.79 13.57 7.43
N LYS A 131 -2.75 14.40 7.37
CA LYS A 131 -2.82 15.80 7.77
C LYS A 131 -3.79 16.57 6.88
N GLY A 132 -4.70 17.28 7.51
CA GLY A 132 -5.74 18.07 6.81
C GLY A 132 -6.94 17.25 6.35
N LEU A 133 -6.95 15.92 6.56
CA LEU A 133 -8.17 15.13 6.33
C LEU A 133 -9.17 15.36 7.47
N PRO A 134 -10.48 15.37 7.18
CA PRO A 134 -11.52 15.39 8.20
C PRO A 134 -11.40 14.19 9.16
N ARG A 135 -11.80 14.37 10.42
CA ARG A 135 -11.80 13.26 11.40
C ARG A 135 -12.69 12.09 10.99
N LEU A 136 -13.78 12.38 10.30
CA LEU A 136 -14.68 11.40 9.70
C LEU A 136 -14.52 11.51 8.19
N ILE A 137 -13.91 10.53 7.59
CA ILE A 137 -13.72 10.42 6.15
C ILE A 137 -13.94 8.99 5.71
N ASP A 138 -14.78 8.81 4.71
CA ASP A 138 -15.06 7.51 4.13
C ASP A 138 -14.15 7.28 2.93
N MET A 139 -13.64 6.06 2.84
CA MET A 139 -12.89 5.55 1.70
C MET A 139 -13.58 4.32 1.13
N TYR A 140 -13.43 4.12 -0.18
CA TYR A 140 -13.99 2.96 -0.83
C TYR A 140 -12.99 1.80 -0.80
N PHE A 141 -13.40 0.68 -0.24
CA PHE A 141 -12.61 -0.54 -0.11
C PHE A 141 -13.09 -1.61 -1.08
N LEU A 142 -12.16 -2.38 -1.62
CA LEU A 142 -12.43 -3.58 -2.40
C LEU A 142 -11.25 -4.54 -2.25
N HIS A 143 -11.28 -5.37 -1.20
CA HIS A 143 -10.20 -6.32 -0.92
C HIS A 143 -10.69 -7.54 -0.12
N SER A 144 -10.09 -8.70 -0.40
CA SER A 144 -10.32 -9.95 0.34
C SER A 144 -9.21 -10.25 1.35
N TYR A 145 -8.06 -9.61 1.18
CA TYR A 145 -6.87 -9.78 2.01
C TYR A 145 -6.46 -8.45 2.61
N HIS A 146 -5.83 -8.48 3.77
CA HIS A 146 -5.37 -7.29 4.47
C HIS A 146 -4.00 -7.52 5.13
N LEU A 147 -3.24 -6.46 5.34
CA LEU A 147 -1.99 -6.50 6.08
C LEU A 147 -2.27 -6.57 7.59
N GLU A 148 -1.87 -7.67 8.21
CA GLU A 148 -1.79 -7.82 9.65
C GLU A 148 -0.37 -7.49 10.10
N LEU A 149 -0.21 -6.40 10.85
CA LEU A 149 1.08 -5.89 11.28
C LEU A 149 1.62 -6.65 12.49
N ASN A 150 2.92 -6.95 12.48
CA ASN A 150 3.64 -7.44 13.67
C ASN A 150 3.76 -6.34 14.75
N ASP A 151 3.94 -5.09 14.33
CA ASP A 151 4.01 -3.93 15.20
C ASP A 151 2.94 -2.90 14.80
N LYS A 152 1.93 -2.75 15.64
CA LYS A 152 0.82 -1.80 15.44
C LYS A 152 1.26 -0.33 15.49
N ASN A 153 2.45 -0.02 15.96
CA ASN A 153 2.99 1.34 15.92
C ASN A 153 3.18 1.85 14.48
N TYR A 154 3.24 0.99 13.49
CA TYR A 154 3.29 1.39 12.08
C TYR A 154 1.90 1.65 11.49
N ARG A 155 0.80 1.34 12.19
CA ARG A 155 -0.56 1.63 11.74
C ARG A 155 -0.88 3.11 11.94
N VAL A 156 -1.27 3.79 10.88
CA VAL A 156 -1.72 5.19 10.90
C VAL A 156 -3.23 5.27 10.97
N ALA A 157 -3.92 4.37 10.27
CA ALA A 157 -5.37 4.26 10.31
C ALA A 157 -5.83 2.82 10.09
N HIS A 158 -7.01 2.53 10.60
CA HIS A 158 -7.72 1.27 10.37
C HIS A 158 -9.18 1.53 10.00
N VAL A 159 -9.86 0.48 9.57
CA VAL A 159 -11.32 0.43 9.44
C VAL A 159 -11.88 -0.68 10.31
N SER A 160 -13.04 -0.44 10.90
CA SER A 160 -13.80 -1.45 11.61
C SER A 160 -14.66 -2.24 10.63
N TYR A 161 -14.37 -3.53 10.48
CA TYR A 161 -15.16 -4.46 9.65
C TYR A 161 -15.38 -5.76 10.41
N SER A 162 -14.84 -6.88 9.99
CA SER A 162 -14.88 -8.13 10.80
C SER A 162 -13.92 -8.07 12.00
N SER A 163 -12.97 -7.19 11.90
CA SER A 163 -11.98 -6.81 12.92
C SER A 163 -11.46 -5.40 12.60
N GLN A 164 -10.43 -4.95 13.30
CA GLN A 164 -9.72 -3.73 12.90
C GLN A 164 -8.74 -4.05 11.75
N LEU A 165 -9.18 -3.80 10.53
CA LEU A 165 -8.36 -4.01 9.34
C LEU A 165 -7.44 -2.82 9.11
N THR A 166 -6.16 -3.05 8.89
CA THR A 166 -5.18 -2.01 8.58
C THR A 166 -5.54 -1.29 7.27
N ALA A 167 -5.72 0.02 7.33
CA ALA A 167 -6.08 0.84 6.18
C ALA A 167 -4.91 1.71 5.69
N ILE A 168 -4.13 2.29 6.61
CA ILE A 168 -2.94 3.09 6.28
C ILE A 168 -1.80 2.68 7.20
N VAL A 169 -0.61 2.57 6.62
CA VAL A 169 0.64 2.28 7.35
C VAL A 169 1.71 3.31 7.02
N ALA A 170 2.64 3.53 7.96
CA ALA A 170 3.84 4.31 7.72
C ALA A 170 5.00 3.85 8.61
N LYS A 171 6.20 3.77 7.99
CA LYS A 171 7.47 3.48 8.66
C LYS A 171 8.58 4.27 7.96
N GLY A 172 9.06 5.33 8.62
CA GLY A 172 10.03 6.25 8.01
C GLY A 172 9.50 6.86 6.71
N ASN A 173 10.23 6.67 5.62
CA ASN A 173 9.87 7.13 4.28
C ASN A 173 8.90 6.21 3.52
N ILE A 174 8.52 5.07 4.09
CA ILE A 174 7.67 4.06 3.46
C ILE A 174 6.26 4.18 4.01
N SER A 175 5.30 4.26 3.10
CA SER A 175 3.88 4.38 3.42
C SER A 175 3.04 3.47 2.55
N GLY A 176 1.81 3.20 2.98
CA GLY A 176 0.85 2.46 2.17
C GLY A 176 -0.59 2.73 2.56
N SER A 177 -1.50 2.60 1.59
CA SER A 177 -2.95 2.64 1.79
C SER A 177 -3.64 1.44 1.12
N GLN A 178 -4.72 0.93 1.75
CA GLN A 178 -5.48 -0.22 1.24
C GLN A 178 -6.59 0.19 0.25
N PHE A 179 -6.87 1.45 0.09
CA PHE A 179 -7.91 2.03 -0.75
C PHE A 179 -7.35 2.91 -1.84
#